data_ed172a11cd3441f61e7c41525479187d
#
_entry.id   ed172a11cd3441f61e7c41525479187d
#
_cell.length_a   1.000
_cell.length_b   1.000
_cell.length_c   1.000
_cell.angle_alpha   90.00
_cell.angle_beta   90.00
_cell.angle_gamma   90.00
#
_symmetry.space_group_name_H-M   'P 1'
#
loop_
_entity.id
_entity.type
_entity.pdbx_description
1 polymer ?
#
loop_
_entity_poly.entity_id
_entity_poly.type
_entity_poly.pdbx_seq_one_letter_code
_entity_poly.pdbx_strand_id
1 'polypeptide(L)'
;MTPKELNQLVAQIETHIECWKQFNHFINIARAKKFSPTDETQFLEIKSVIVQELELIFNSVEVQSPTRDEIHALISGAPSLRFLSEMSDGSLRGLESQWHKVYIGWHSILGQLKVKQKSEDSKAFWGSKK
;
A
#
# COMPACT_ATOMS: atom_id res chain seq x y z
N MET A 1 -8.82 -1.85 -20.75
CA MET A 1 -8.97 -0.75 -19.74
C MET A 1 -9.09 0.59 -20.45
N THR A 2 -10.14 1.35 -20.16
CA THR A 2 -10.34 2.68 -20.71
C THR A 2 -9.39 3.68 -20.03
N PRO A 3 -9.09 4.84 -20.68
CA PRO A 3 -8.29 5.88 -20.02
C PRO A 3 -8.89 6.35 -18.69
N LYS A 4 -10.21 6.41 -18.58
CA LYS A 4 -10.91 6.77 -17.35
C LYS A 4 -10.65 5.73 -16.24
N GLU A 5 -10.77 4.45 -16.58
CA GLU A 5 -10.51 3.35 -15.64
C GLU A 5 -9.04 3.37 -15.18
N LEU A 6 -8.12 3.63 -16.09
CA LEU A 6 -6.69 3.73 -15.78
C LEU A 6 -6.42 4.89 -14.81
N ASN A 7 -7.02 6.06 -15.05
CA ASN A 7 -6.89 7.20 -14.16
C ASN A 7 -7.43 6.92 -12.76
N GLN A 8 -8.56 6.22 -12.67
CA GLN A 8 -9.15 5.81 -11.40
C GLN A 8 -8.24 4.83 -10.66
N LEU A 9 -7.66 3.87 -11.37
CA LEU A 9 -6.76 2.88 -10.79
C LEU A 9 -5.50 3.54 -10.24
N VAL A 10 -4.91 4.48 -11.00
CA VAL A 10 -3.74 5.24 -10.54
C VAL A 10 -4.07 5.97 -9.23
N ALA A 11 -5.20 6.66 -9.18
CA ALA A 11 -5.63 7.36 -7.97
C ALA A 11 -5.85 6.40 -6.79
N GLN A 12 -6.44 5.23 -7.04
CA GLN A 12 -6.65 4.21 -6.00
C GLN A 12 -5.33 3.71 -5.44
N ILE A 13 -4.34 3.46 -6.31
CA ILE A 13 -3.03 2.97 -5.87
C ILE A 13 -2.27 4.05 -5.11
N GLU A 14 -2.35 5.31 -5.55
CA GLU A 14 -1.74 6.42 -4.81
C GLU A 14 -2.31 6.52 -3.38
N THR A 15 -3.63 6.41 -3.24
CA THR A 15 -4.29 6.40 -1.93
C THR A 15 -3.86 5.19 -1.10
N HIS A 16 -3.76 4.02 -1.74
CA HIS A 16 -3.34 2.79 -1.07
C HIS A 16 -1.90 2.91 -0.54
N ILE A 17 -1.01 3.51 -1.31
CA ILE A 17 0.37 3.76 -0.90
C ILE A 17 0.42 4.67 0.34
N GLU A 18 -0.46 5.68 0.40
CA GLU A 18 -0.55 6.54 1.59
C GLU A 18 -0.94 5.74 2.84
N CYS A 19 -1.83 4.76 2.71
CA CYS A 19 -2.17 3.88 3.81
C CYS A 19 -0.95 3.07 4.29
N TRP A 20 -0.11 2.61 3.37
CA TRP A 20 1.12 1.90 3.73
C TRP A 20 2.14 2.81 4.41
N LYS A 21 2.22 4.08 4.04
CA LYS A 21 3.05 5.07 4.74
C LYS A 21 2.59 5.23 6.18
N GLN A 22 1.28 5.35 6.39
CA GLN A 22 0.69 5.45 7.73
C GLN A 22 0.95 4.19 8.54
N PHE A 23 0.85 3.03 7.93
CA PHE A 23 1.18 1.76 8.58
C PHE A 23 2.60 1.79 9.16
N ASN A 24 3.58 2.23 8.37
CA ASN A 24 4.96 2.35 8.83
C ASN A 24 5.12 3.38 9.96
N HIS A 25 4.39 4.49 9.86
CA HIS A 25 4.37 5.51 10.91
C HIS A 25 3.92 4.91 12.25
N PHE A 26 2.89 4.06 12.23
CA PHE A 26 2.42 3.38 13.43
C PHE A 26 3.42 2.37 13.97
N ILE A 27 4.17 1.68 13.10
CA ILE A 27 5.26 0.80 13.55
C ILE A 27 6.30 1.62 14.34
N ASN A 28 6.65 2.81 13.87
CA ASN A 28 7.59 3.68 14.54
C ASN A 28 7.07 4.20 15.89
N ILE A 29 5.77 4.53 15.96
CA ILE A 29 5.12 4.92 17.23
C ILE A 29 5.16 3.76 18.21
N ALA A 30 4.88 2.55 17.77
CA ALA A 30 4.93 1.36 18.63
C ALA A 30 6.34 1.09 19.13
N ARG A 31 7.35 1.23 18.25
CA ARG A 31 8.76 1.08 18.65
C ARG A 31 9.14 2.06 19.76
N ALA A 32 8.68 3.31 19.64
CA ALA A 32 8.94 4.35 20.63
C ALA A 32 8.09 4.17 21.91
N LYS A 33 7.13 3.25 21.89
CA LYS A 33 6.20 2.98 23.01
C LYS A 33 5.38 4.19 23.42
N LYS A 34 5.07 5.06 22.43
CA LYS A 34 4.36 6.33 22.64
C LYS A 34 3.04 6.34 21.86
N PHE A 35 2.20 5.37 22.13
CA PHE A 35 0.90 5.28 21.44
C PHE A 35 -0.24 5.37 22.47
N SER A 36 -1.35 5.95 22.03
CA SER A 36 -2.58 6.10 22.80
C SER A 36 -3.60 5.05 22.35
N PRO A 37 -4.71 4.88 23.11
CA PRO A 37 -5.83 4.06 22.63
C PRO A 37 -6.40 4.56 21.30
N THR A 38 -6.35 5.87 21.04
CA THR A 38 -6.76 6.42 19.74
C THR A 38 -5.86 5.95 18.63
N ASP A 39 -4.54 5.92 18.86
CA ASP A 39 -3.57 5.38 17.88
C ASP A 39 -3.86 3.91 17.56
N GLU A 40 -4.18 3.10 18.59
CA GLU A 40 -4.56 1.70 18.40
C GLU A 40 -5.78 1.58 17.48
N THR A 41 -6.81 2.36 17.74
CA THR A 41 -8.02 2.36 16.93
C THR A 41 -7.71 2.75 15.49
N GLN A 42 -6.93 3.80 15.28
CA GLN A 42 -6.55 4.27 13.95
C GLN A 42 -5.71 3.24 13.20
N PHE A 43 -4.81 2.55 13.89
CA PHE A 43 -4.00 1.49 13.29
C PHE A 43 -4.87 0.35 12.79
N LEU A 44 -5.85 -0.10 13.59
CA LEU A 44 -6.79 -1.14 13.20
C LEU A 44 -7.64 -0.70 12.00
N GLU A 45 -8.07 0.56 11.97
CA GLU A 45 -8.83 1.12 10.85
C GLU A 45 -8.02 1.12 9.57
N ILE A 46 -6.76 1.54 9.63
CA ILE A 46 -5.87 1.56 8.45
C ILE A 46 -5.66 0.15 7.92
N LYS A 47 -5.46 -0.84 8.79
CA LYS A 47 -5.34 -2.23 8.37
C LYS A 47 -6.59 -2.70 7.64
N SER A 48 -7.76 -2.36 8.16
CA SER A 48 -9.04 -2.71 7.53
C SER A 48 -9.17 -2.07 6.15
N VAL A 49 -8.83 -0.79 6.02
CA VAL A 49 -8.86 -0.06 4.74
C VAL A 49 -7.90 -0.70 3.74
N ILE A 50 -6.69 -1.03 4.17
CA ILE A 50 -5.69 -1.68 3.32
C ILE A 50 -6.24 -2.98 2.73
N VAL A 51 -6.85 -3.83 3.57
CA VAL A 51 -7.40 -5.12 3.13
C VAL A 51 -8.54 -4.92 2.14
N GLN A 52 -9.43 -3.96 2.39
CA GLN A 52 -10.55 -3.66 1.50
C GLN A 52 -10.07 -3.11 0.15
N GLU A 53 -9.16 -2.16 0.16
CA GLU A 53 -8.59 -1.58 -1.06
C GLU A 53 -7.84 -2.62 -1.88
N LEU A 54 -7.14 -3.52 -1.18
CA LEU A 54 -6.38 -4.58 -1.81
C LEU A 54 -7.25 -5.44 -2.74
N GLU A 55 -8.43 -5.84 -2.27
CA GLU A 55 -9.33 -6.66 -3.07
C GLU A 55 -9.81 -5.91 -4.32
N LEU A 56 -10.12 -4.62 -4.19
CA LEU A 56 -10.54 -3.80 -5.33
C LEU A 56 -9.42 -3.68 -6.37
N ILE A 57 -8.19 -3.47 -5.91
CA ILE A 57 -7.03 -3.31 -6.81
C ILE A 57 -6.71 -4.64 -7.52
N PHE A 58 -6.68 -5.75 -6.79
CA PHE A 58 -6.40 -7.06 -7.39
C PHE A 58 -7.47 -7.50 -8.39
N ASN A 59 -8.71 -7.03 -8.22
CA ASN A 59 -9.77 -7.30 -9.20
C ASN A 59 -9.63 -6.43 -10.46
N SER A 60 -8.91 -5.32 -10.38
CA SER A 60 -8.77 -4.35 -11.47
C SER A 60 -7.50 -4.54 -12.29
N VAL A 61 -6.45 -5.12 -11.71
CA VAL A 61 -5.14 -5.28 -12.36
C VAL A 61 -4.47 -6.55 -11.86
N GLU A 62 -3.75 -7.22 -12.77
CA GLU A 62 -2.93 -8.36 -12.40
C GLU A 62 -1.66 -7.86 -11.72
N VAL A 63 -1.43 -8.36 -10.50
CA VAL A 63 -0.29 -7.95 -9.68
C VAL A 63 0.57 -9.17 -9.38
N GLN A 64 1.82 -9.15 -9.83
CA GLN A 64 2.78 -10.24 -9.58
C GLN A 64 3.51 -10.04 -8.25
N SER A 65 3.80 -8.80 -7.89
CA SER A 65 4.45 -8.44 -6.63
C SER A 65 4.00 -7.03 -6.23
N PRO A 66 3.62 -6.79 -4.97
CA PRO A 66 3.55 -7.78 -3.88
C PRO A 66 2.42 -8.79 -4.07
N THR A 67 2.59 -10.01 -3.54
CA THR A 67 1.55 -11.04 -3.59
C THR A 67 0.55 -10.84 -2.44
N ARG A 68 -0.64 -11.44 -2.58
CA ARG A 68 -1.63 -11.45 -1.49
C ARG A 68 -1.04 -12.06 -0.22
N ASP A 69 -0.31 -13.16 -0.35
CA ASP A 69 0.28 -13.87 0.80
C ASP A 69 1.31 -13.01 1.51
N GLU A 70 2.15 -12.27 0.77
CA GLU A 70 3.11 -11.35 1.36
C GLU A 70 2.43 -10.25 2.16
N ILE A 71 1.34 -9.70 1.62
CA ILE A 71 0.58 -8.62 2.26
C ILE A 71 -0.15 -9.14 3.49
N HIS A 72 -0.81 -10.29 3.39
CA HIS A 72 -1.52 -10.89 4.53
C HIS A 72 -0.55 -11.30 5.65
N ALA A 73 0.64 -11.79 5.28
CA ALA A 73 1.68 -12.11 6.27
C ALA A 73 2.12 -10.85 7.02
N LEU A 74 2.30 -9.75 6.32
CA LEU A 74 2.67 -8.46 6.93
C LEU A 74 1.59 -7.95 7.89
N ILE A 75 0.34 -7.96 7.44
CA ILE A 75 -0.81 -7.52 8.26
C ILE A 75 -0.97 -8.41 9.49
N SER A 76 -0.86 -9.73 9.33
CA SER A 76 -0.98 -10.70 10.42
C SER A 76 0.18 -10.59 11.42
N GLY A 77 1.37 -10.20 10.94
CA GLY A 77 2.54 -9.99 11.79
C GLY A 77 2.46 -8.73 12.64
N ALA A 78 1.48 -7.87 12.39
CA ALA A 78 1.25 -6.61 13.11
C ALA A 78 -0.18 -6.56 13.66
N PRO A 79 -0.53 -7.41 14.65
CA PRO A 79 -1.90 -7.48 15.15
C PRO A 79 -2.36 -6.19 15.85
N SER A 80 -1.48 -5.56 16.61
CA SER A 80 -1.80 -4.33 17.36
C SER A 80 -0.51 -3.55 17.64
N LEU A 81 -0.66 -2.28 18.00
CA LEU A 81 0.49 -1.46 18.40
C LEU A 81 1.12 -1.99 19.68
N ARG A 82 0.31 -2.45 20.60
CA ARG A 82 0.80 -3.05 21.85
C ARG A 82 1.68 -4.26 21.57
N PHE A 83 1.21 -5.16 20.69
CA PHE A 83 1.98 -6.33 20.28
C PHE A 83 3.32 -5.92 19.68
N LEU A 84 3.31 -4.94 18.77
CA LEU A 84 4.52 -4.43 18.14
C LEU A 84 5.48 -3.81 19.15
N SER A 85 4.95 -3.09 20.16
CA SER A 85 5.77 -2.43 21.16
C SER A 85 6.50 -3.43 22.07
N GLU A 86 6.01 -4.66 22.14
CA GLU A 86 6.60 -5.75 22.92
C GLU A 86 7.53 -6.64 22.10
N MET A 87 7.60 -6.43 20.79
CA MET A 87 8.49 -7.20 19.92
C MET A 87 9.95 -6.82 20.15
N SER A 88 10.84 -7.79 19.95
CA SER A 88 12.27 -7.53 19.94
C SER A 88 12.63 -6.60 18.77
N ASP A 89 13.74 -5.90 18.90
CA ASP A 89 14.24 -5.02 17.85
C ASP A 89 14.49 -5.79 16.54
N GLY A 90 15.05 -7.00 16.66
CA GLY A 90 15.27 -7.86 15.49
C GLY A 90 13.98 -8.25 14.78
N SER A 91 12.92 -8.57 15.55
CA SER A 91 11.62 -8.90 14.99
C SER A 91 10.97 -7.69 14.29
N LEU A 92 11.10 -6.49 14.89
CA LEU A 92 10.60 -5.26 14.28
C LEU A 92 11.33 -4.95 12.99
N ARG A 93 12.64 -5.15 12.93
CA ARG A 93 13.43 -4.96 11.70
C ARG A 93 12.97 -5.92 10.60
N GLY A 94 12.66 -7.15 10.96
CA GLY A 94 12.12 -8.13 10.01
C GLY A 94 10.79 -7.68 9.44
N LEU A 95 9.90 -7.17 10.29
CA LEU A 95 8.62 -6.63 9.88
C LEU A 95 8.78 -5.42 8.97
N GLU A 96 9.70 -4.52 9.29
CA GLU A 96 10.00 -3.35 8.45
C GLU A 96 10.55 -3.75 7.09
N SER A 97 11.38 -4.80 7.03
CA SER A 97 11.88 -5.33 5.76
C SER A 97 10.75 -5.85 4.89
N GLN A 98 9.80 -6.57 5.49
CA GLN A 98 8.59 -7.02 4.78
C GLN A 98 7.77 -5.84 4.29
N TRP A 99 7.56 -4.83 5.13
CA TRP A 99 6.84 -3.61 4.77
C TRP A 99 7.52 -2.91 3.59
N HIS A 100 8.83 -2.76 3.65
CA HIS A 100 9.60 -2.06 2.61
C HIS A 100 9.47 -2.76 1.26
N LYS A 101 9.53 -4.08 1.25
CA LYS A 101 9.34 -4.89 0.04
C LYS A 101 7.96 -4.66 -0.57
N VAL A 102 6.92 -4.69 0.24
CA VAL A 102 5.54 -4.43 -0.18
C VAL A 102 5.40 -2.99 -0.71
N TYR A 103 5.96 -2.04 0.01
CA TYR A 103 5.91 -0.62 -0.34
C TYR A 103 6.57 -0.35 -1.71
N ILE A 104 7.76 -0.88 -1.92
CA ILE A 104 8.47 -0.75 -3.21
C ILE A 104 7.67 -1.43 -4.32
N GLY A 105 7.06 -2.57 -4.04
CA GLY A 105 6.21 -3.27 -5.01
C GLY A 105 5.06 -2.39 -5.50
N TRP A 106 4.38 -1.70 -4.59
CA TRP A 106 3.29 -0.79 -4.95
C TRP A 106 3.79 0.41 -5.76
N HIS A 107 4.95 0.97 -5.41
CA HIS A 107 5.55 2.07 -6.18
C HIS A 107 5.93 1.62 -7.60
N SER A 108 6.41 0.40 -7.76
CA SER A 108 6.73 -0.16 -9.08
C SER A 108 5.47 -0.26 -9.95
N ILE A 109 4.37 -0.76 -9.38
CA ILE A 109 3.08 -0.84 -10.07
C ILE A 109 2.60 0.55 -10.47
N LEU A 110 2.65 1.50 -9.55
CA LEU A 110 2.26 2.87 -9.80
C LEU A 110 3.06 3.48 -10.95
N GLY A 111 4.39 3.28 -10.93
CA GLY A 111 5.27 3.77 -11.98
C GLY A 111 4.90 3.21 -13.36
N GLN A 112 4.62 1.92 -13.44
CA GLN A 112 4.20 1.27 -14.68
C GLN A 112 2.88 1.83 -15.20
N LEU A 113 1.92 2.04 -14.31
CA LEU A 113 0.61 2.61 -14.67
C LEU A 113 0.73 4.06 -15.13
N LYS A 114 1.60 4.85 -14.51
CA LYS A 114 1.86 6.24 -14.92
C LYS A 114 2.49 6.32 -16.29
N VAL A 115 3.39 5.40 -16.62
CA VAL A 115 3.97 5.30 -17.97
C VAL A 115 2.86 5.00 -18.98
N LYS A 116 1.97 4.06 -18.66
CA LYS A 116 0.82 3.73 -19.52
C LYS A 116 -0.11 4.91 -19.67
N GLN A 117 -0.37 5.67 -18.60
CA GLN A 117 -1.16 6.89 -18.62
C GLN A 117 -0.60 7.91 -19.62
N LYS A 118 0.71 8.16 -19.57
CA LYS A 118 1.39 9.07 -20.50
C LYS A 118 1.27 8.60 -21.94
N SER A 119 1.40 7.30 -22.16
CA SER A 119 1.25 6.71 -23.49
C SER A 119 -0.14 6.92 -24.05
N GLU A 120 -1.18 6.73 -23.23
CA GLU A 120 -2.58 6.97 -23.63
C GLU A 120 -2.83 8.45 -23.92
N ASP A 121 -2.31 9.35 -23.07
CA ASP A 121 -2.42 10.79 -23.26
C ASP A 121 -1.75 11.24 -24.57
N SER A 122 -0.56 10.70 -24.87
CA SER A 122 0.15 10.96 -26.11
C SER A 122 -0.64 10.50 -27.33
N LYS A 123 -1.24 9.31 -27.26
CA LYS A 123 -2.08 8.77 -28.34
C LYS A 123 -3.29 9.66 -28.57
N ALA A 124 -3.96 10.10 -27.50
CA ALA A 124 -5.11 10.98 -27.58
C ALA A 124 -4.73 12.31 -28.22
N PHE A 125 -3.59 12.88 -27.84
CA PHE A 125 -3.08 14.14 -28.38
C PHE A 125 -2.81 14.03 -29.89
N TRP A 126 -2.07 12.99 -30.30
CA TRP A 126 -1.75 12.78 -31.71
C TRP A 126 -2.98 12.39 -32.52
N GLY A 127 -3.91 11.64 -31.95
CA GLY A 127 -5.17 11.27 -32.59
C GLY A 127 -6.05 12.47 -32.90
N SER A 128 -6.07 13.48 -32.04
CA SER A 128 -6.89 14.67 -32.20
C SER A 128 -6.39 15.60 -33.32
N LYS A 129 -5.16 15.43 -33.77
CA LYS A 129 -4.57 16.22 -34.86
C LYS A 129 -4.86 15.67 -36.25
N LYS A 130 -5.43 14.50 -36.30
CA LYS A 130 -5.83 13.87 -37.55
C LYS A 130 -7.19 14.39 -38.01
#